data_e74941d663f42aece2911eccf564234c
#
_entry.id   e74941d663f42aece2911eccf564234c
#
_cell.length_a   1.000
_cell.length_b   1.000
_cell.length_c   1.000
_cell.angle_alpha   90.00
_cell.angle_beta   90.00
_cell.angle_gamma   90.00
#
_symmetry.space_group_name_H-M   'P 1'
#
loop_
_entity.id
_entity.type
_entity.pdbx_description
1 polymer ?
#
loop_
_entity_poly.entity_id
_entity_poly.type
_entity_poly.pdbx_seq_one_letter_code
_entity_poly.pdbx_strand_id
1 'polypeptide(L)'
;MNKNITVGIIGAGIQGICNGLFLKKKGFDVVIFDRDEPGNAASYGNAGHFSPYASVPLNRPDIISDVPAMLMSSRGPLAIKWNYISKMIPWFYKFILNCSESKMIHTAKYMHQILNLSLPAFDELFEEINIDGLVENKGIIYVWNNKNLKSRNLEIKIRDDLGVKQQILSKKD
;
A
#
# COMPACT_ATOMS: atom_id res chain seq x y z
N MET A 1 30.42 9.01 -14.91
CA MET A 1 29.18 8.27 -15.07
C MET A 1 29.05 7.86 -16.51
N ASN A 2 28.82 6.57 -16.81
CA ASN A 2 28.69 6.07 -18.20
C ASN A 2 27.40 6.67 -18.82
N LYS A 3 27.58 7.68 -19.67
CA LYS A 3 26.49 8.45 -20.29
C LYS A 3 25.72 7.71 -21.42
N ASN A 4 25.91 6.40 -21.58
CA ASN A 4 25.37 5.65 -22.73
C ASN A 4 24.52 4.44 -22.32
N ILE A 5 23.96 4.44 -21.09
CA ILE A 5 23.08 3.35 -20.68
C ILE A 5 21.63 3.78 -20.92
N THR A 6 20.95 3.08 -21.81
CA THR A 6 19.51 3.21 -22.04
C THR A 6 18.77 2.19 -21.19
N VAL A 7 17.81 2.63 -20.38
CA VAL A 7 16.97 1.78 -19.56
C VAL A 7 15.58 1.67 -20.20
N GLY A 8 15.16 0.46 -20.51
CA GLY A 8 13.80 0.16 -20.96
C GLY A 8 12.90 -0.16 -19.79
N ILE A 9 11.76 0.51 -19.68
CA ILE A 9 10.73 0.26 -18.65
C ILE A 9 9.49 -0.29 -19.33
N ILE A 10 8.97 -1.41 -18.85
CA ILE A 10 7.72 -1.99 -19.34
C ILE A 10 6.59 -1.58 -18.39
N GLY A 11 5.66 -0.79 -18.91
CA GLY A 11 4.51 -0.26 -18.19
C GLY A 11 4.63 1.24 -17.89
N ALA A 12 3.69 2.03 -18.41
CA ALA A 12 3.58 3.48 -18.21
C ALA A 12 2.51 3.85 -17.14
N GLY A 13 2.29 2.99 -16.17
CA GLY A 13 1.55 3.33 -14.95
C GLY A 13 2.40 4.20 -14.02
N ILE A 14 1.83 4.60 -12.86
CA ILE A 14 2.52 5.46 -11.89
C ILE A 14 3.90 4.93 -11.49
N GLN A 15 4.06 3.64 -11.33
CA GLN A 15 5.33 3.00 -10.99
C GLN A 15 6.38 3.19 -12.09
N GLY A 16 6.02 2.92 -13.34
CA GLY A 16 6.93 3.05 -14.47
C GLY A 16 7.34 4.50 -14.71
N ILE A 17 6.38 5.41 -14.64
CA ILE A 17 6.62 6.85 -14.82
C ILE A 17 7.55 7.39 -13.74
N CYS A 18 7.26 7.16 -12.45
CA CYS A 18 8.10 7.62 -11.35
C CYS A 18 9.53 7.07 -11.45
N ASN A 19 9.68 5.76 -11.68
CA ASN A 19 11.01 5.17 -11.86
C ASN A 19 11.75 5.77 -13.07
N GLY A 20 11.04 6.02 -14.18
CA GLY A 20 11.61 6.64 -15.36
C GLY A 20 12.12 8.05 -15.09
N LEU A 21 11.36 8.86 -14.38
CA LEU A 21 11.75 10.22 -13.99
C LEU A 21 13.00 10.22 -13.12
N PHE A 22 13.05 9.37 -12.07
CA PHE A 22 14.25 9.27 -11.22
C PHE A 22 15.47 8.76 -11.95
N LEU A 23 15.32 7.80 -12.87
CA LEU A 23 16.43 7.33 -13.70
C LEU A 23 16.93 8.44 -14.63
N LYS A 24 16.02 9.22 -15.21
CA LYS A 24 16.38 10.36 -16.05
C LYS A 24 17.12 11.43 -15.27
N LYS A 25 16.67 11.77 -14.05
CA LYS A 25 17.40 12.66 -13.13
C LYS A 25 18.81 12.17 -12.82
N LYS A 26 19.00 10.85 -12.76
CA LYS A 26 20.34 10.23 -12.56
C LYS A 26 21.19 10.19 -13.83
N GLY A 27 20.70 10.70 -14.96
CA GLY A 27 21.43 10.81 -16.22
C GLY A 27 21.39 9.58 -17.12
N PHE A 28 20.43 8.69 -16.90
CA PHE A 28 20.16 7.57 -17.82
C PHE A 28 19.27 8.04 -18.97
N ASP A 29 19.43 7.44 -20.14
CA ASP A 29 18.43 7.49 -21.19
C ASP A 29 17.32 6.51 -20.84
N VAL A 30 16.06 6.96 -20.93
CA VAL A 30 14.90 6.14 -20.52
C VAL A 30 13.90 6.03 -21.65
N VAL A 31 13.48 4.81 -21.93
CA VAL A 31 12.40 4.50 -22.87
C VAL A 31 11.33 3.70 -22.14
N ILE A 32 10.09 4.18 -22.16
CA ILE A 32 8.96 3.50 -21.52
C ILE A 32 8.09 2.87 -22.61
N PHE A 33 7.79 1.59 -22.46
CA PHE A 33 6.94 0.82 -23.36
C PHE A 33 5.61 0.51 -22.66
N ASP A 34 4.50 0.88 -23.27
CA ASP A 34 3.17 0.47 -22.84
C ASP A 34 2.33 0.11 -24.07
N ARG A 35 1.29 -0.66 -23.88
CA ARG A 35 0.31 -0.98 -24.93
C ARG A 35 -0.73 0.14 -25.10
N ASP A 36 -0.92 0.96 -24.06
CA ASP A 36 -1.91 2.03 -23.99
C ASP A 36 -1.23 3.37 -23.67
N GLU A 37 -2.00 4.46 -23.70
CA GLU A 37 -1.54 5.78 -23.27
C GLU A 37 -1.06 5.77 -21.82
N PRO A 38 -0.05 6.58 -21.45
CA PRO A 38 0.48 6.63 -20.10
C PRO A 38 -0.61 6.88 -19.05
N GLY A 39 -0.60 6.09 -17.98
CA GLY A 39 -1.54 6.19 -16.89
C GLY A 39 -2.91 5.54 -17.13
N ASN A 40 -3.22 5.11 -18.32
CA ASN A 40 -4.58 4.71 -18.73
C ASN A 40 -4.98 3.27 -18.30
N ALA A 41 -4.11 2.57 -17.56
CA ALA A 41 -4.39 1.23 -17.03
C ALA A 41 -4.81 1.29 -15.54
N ALA A 42 -4.22 0.47 -14.69
CA ALA A 42 -4.55 0.36 -13.27
C ALA A 42 -4.29 1.64 -12.45
N SER A 43 -3.48 2.57 -12.95
CA SER A 43 -3.27 3.87 -12.30
C SER A 43 -4.42 4.84 -12.53
N TYR A 44 -5.22 4.65 -13.57
CA TYR A 44 -6.39 5.47 -13.85
C TYR A 44 -7.53 5.13 -12.88
N GLY A 45 -8.15 6.16 -12.31
CA GLY A 45 -9.32 5.96 -11.43
C GLY A 45 -9.00 5.30 -10.09
N ASN A 46 -7.72 5.22 -9.68
CA ASN A 46 -7.37 4.80 -8.33
C ASN A 46 -7.83 5.86 -7.30
N ALA A 47 -7.75 5.54 -6.01
CA ALA A 47 -8.21 6.42 -4.94
C ALA A 47 -7.36 7.69 -4.76
N GLY A 48 -6.26 7.86 -5.48
CA GLY A 48 -5.36 9.01 -5.39
C GLY A 48 -4.77 9.22 -4.00
N HIS A 49 -4.53 8.16 -3.24
CA HIS A 49 -4.23 8.23 -1.83
C HIS A 49 -2.76 7.88 -1.56
N PHE A 50 -2.01 8.82 -1.02
CA PHE A 50 -0.65 8.58 -0.54
C PHE A 50 -0.71 8.11 0.91
N SER A 51 -0.35 6.86 1.17
CA SER A 51 -0.48 6.22 2.49
C SER A 51 0.86 5.68 3.01
N PRO A 52 1.82 6.53 3.37
CA PRO A 52 3.10 6.07 3.91
C PRO A 52 2.93 5.31 5.24
N TYR A 53 1.82 5.52 5.92
CA TYR A 53 1.51 4.90 7.21
C TYR A 53 0.74 3.56 7.10
N ALA A 54 0.44 3.10 5.88
CA ALA A 54 -0.21 1.81 5.61
C ALA A 54 0.76 0.63 5.73
N SER A 55 1.63 0.65 6.74
CA SER A 55 2.65 -0.38 6.98
C SER A 55 2.11 -1.62 7.69
N VAL A 56 0.96 -1.52 8.34
CA VAL A 56 0.38 -2.65 9.07
C VAL A 56 -0.28 -3.63 8.09
N PRO A 57 0.20 -4.88 8.00
CA PRO A 57 -0.30 -5.83 7.02
C PRO A 57 -1.65 -6.44 7.44
N LEU A 58 -2.38 -7.00 6.47
CA LEU A 58 -3.69 -7.62 6.69
C LEU A 58 -3.67 -8.96 7.43
N ASN A 59 -2.51 -9.62 7.52
CA ASN A 59 -2.34 -10.92 8.15
C ASN A 59 -2.31 -10.85 9.69
N ARG A 60 -3.26 -10.16 10.27
CA ARG A 60 -3.43 -10.08 11.72
C ARG A 60 -3.87 -11.44 12.29
N PRO A 61 -3.56 -11.74 13.58
CA PRO A 61 -3.83 -13.05 14.18
C PRO A 61 -5.30 -13.48 14.17
N ASP A 62 -6.21 -12.52 14.28
CA ASP A 62 -7.65 -12.74 14.36
C ASP A 62 -8.37 -12.73 13.01
N ILE A 63 -7.67 -12.46 11.90
CA ILE A 63 -8.28 -12.42 10.56
C ILE A 63 -8.99 -13.74 10.20
N ILE A 64 -8.45 -14.86 10.66
CA ILE A 64 -9.00 -16.20 10.37
C ILE A 64 -10.40 -16.35 10.96
N SER A 65 -10.63 -15.82 12.16
CA SER A 65 -11.96 -15.83 12.80
C SER A 65 -12.98 -14.94 12.10
N ASP A 66 -12.52 -13.93 11.37
CA ASP A 66 -13.39 -13.01 10.63
C ASP A 66 -13.82 -13.56 9.25
N VAL A 67 -13.06 -14.52 8.70
CA VAL A 67 -13.29 -15.07 7.34
C VAL A 67 -14.72 -15.60 7.14
N PRO A 68 -15.34 -16.37 8.04
CA PRO A 68 -16.72 -16.86 7.83
C PRO A 68 -17.70 -15.68 7.69
N ALA A 69 -17.60 -14.67 8.54
CA ALA A 69 -18.47 -13.50 8.50
C ALA A 69 -18.26 -12.68 7.21
N MET A 70 -17.01 -12.56 6.73
CA MET A 70 -16.69 -11.89 5.49
C MET A 70 -17.29 -12.61 4.27
N LEU A 71 -17.27 -13.94 4.26
CA LEU A 71 -17.82 -14.75 3.16
C LEU A 71 -19.36 -14.76 3.14
N MET A 72 -20.00 -14.67 4.30
CA MET A 72 -21.46 -14.64 4.41
C MET A 72 -22.07 -13.29 4.04
N SER A 73 -21.27 -12.23 3.99
CA SER A 73 -21.73 -10.89 3.66
C SER A 73 -21.67 -10.65 2.16
N SER A 74 -22.77 -10.30 1.54
CA SER A 74 -22.82 -9.90 0.12
C SER A 74 -22.03 -8.61 -0.17
N ARG A 75 -21.73 -7.83 0.87
CA ARG A 75 -20.89 -6.60 0.81
C ARG A 75 -19.56 -6.79 1.54
N GLY A 76 -19.19 -8.04 1.83
CA GLY A 76 -17.95 -8.37 2.51
C GLY A 76 -16.72 -8.06 1.66
N PRO A 77 -15.57 -7.81 2.31
CA PRO A 77 -14.32 -7.52 1.59
C PRO A 77 -13.70 -8.76 0.95
N LEU A 78 -14.22 -9.96 1.23
CA LEU A 78 -13.69 -11.22 0.73
C LEU A 78 -14.67 -11.88 -0.23
N ALA A 79 -14.28 -11.98 -1.49
CA ALA A 79 -15.00 -12.75 -2.50
C ALA A 79 -14.14 -13.92 -2.99
N ILE A 80 -14.67 -15.13 -2.98
CA ILE A 80 -13.97 -16.33 -3.43
C ILE A 80 -14.61 -16.85 -4.73
N LYS A 81 -13.77 -17.02 -5.74
CA LYS A 81 -14.13 -17.72 -6.95
C LYS A 81 -13.97 -19.23 -6.71
N TRP A 82 -15.06 -19.92 -6.40
CA TRP A 82 -15.07 -21.30 -5.89
C TRP A 82 -14.34 -22.31 -6.79
N ASN A 83 -14.43 -22.16 -8.11
CA ASN A 83 -13.71 -23.00 -9.07
C ASN A 83 -12.19 -22.77 -9.09
N TYR A 84 -11.68 -21.76 -8.38
CA TYR A 84 -10.26 -21.46 -8.30
C TYR A 84 -9.65 -21.81 -6.93
N ILE A 85 -10.48 -22.23 -5.95
CA ILE A 85 -10.05 -22.42 -4.56
C ILE A 85 -8.93 -23.45 -4.41
N SER A 86 -9.00 -24.55 -5.18
CA SER A 86 -7.98 -25.59 -5.16
C SER A 86 -6.57 -25.07 -5.49
N LYS A 87 -6.48 -24.13 -6.43
CA LYS A 87 -5.23 -23.49 -6.82
C LYS A 87 -4.72 -22.50 -5.78
N MET A 88 -5.60 -22.00 -4.91
CA MET A 88 -5.26 -21.06 -3.86
C MET A 88 -4.83 -21.71 -2.53
N ILE A 89 -5.07 -23.03 -2.36
CA ILE A 89 -4.75 -23.74 -1.12
C ILE A 89 -3.29 -23.50 -0.67
N PRO A 90 -2.26 -23.59 -1.53
CA PRO A 90 -0.87 -23.36 -1.11
C PRO A 90 -0.63 -21.93 -0.61
N TRP A 91 -1.34 -20.95 -1.20
CA TRP A 91 -1.27 -19.56 -0.78
C TRP A 91 -1.98 -19.37 0.57
N PHE A 92 -3.18 -19.91 0.76
CA PHE A 92 -3.91 -19.86 2.03
C PHE A 92 -3.11 -20.48 3.18
N TYR A 93 -2.49 -21.63 2.94
CA TYR A 93 -1.63 -22.26 3.93
C TYR A 93 -0.50 -21.32 4.38
N LYS A 94 0.24 -20.75 3.43
CA LYS A 94 1.28 -19.77 3.73
C LYS A 94 0.74 -18.52 4.42
N PHE A 95 -0.42 -18.04 4.01
CA PHE A 95 -1.06 -16.88 4.63
C PHE A 95 -1.35 -17.14 6.11
N ILE A 96 -2.01 -18.27 6.42
CA ILE A 96 -2.33 -18.68 7.79
C ILE A 96 -1.07 -18.81 8.66
N LEU A 97 -0.02 -19.42 8.15
CA LEU A 97 1.26 -19.53 8.86
C LEU A 97 1.91 -18.16 9.15
N ASN A 98 1.51 -17.13 8.45
CA ASN A 98 1.99 -15.76 8.65
C ASN A 98 1.03 -14.90 9.47
N CYS A 99 -0.12 -15.41 9.91
CA CYS A 99 -1.08 -14.72 10.76
C CYS A 99 -0.69 -14.81 12.24
N SER A 100 0.51 -14.34 12.59
CA SER A 100 0.95 -14.24 13.98
C SER A 100 1.43 -12.83 14.30
N GLU A 101 1.33 -12.43 15.57
CA GLU A 101 1.72 -11.08 16.01
C GLU A 101 3.17 -10.76 15.67
N SER A 102 4.09 -11.71 15.92
CA SER A 102 5.51 -11.52 15.64
C SER A 102 5.80 -11.31 14.15
N LYS A 103 5.12 -12.06 13.27
CA LYS A 103 5.27 -11.89 11.83
C LYS A 103 4.59 -10.63 11.31
N MET A 104 3.46 -10.24 11.90
CA MET A 104 2.79 -8.97 11.61
C MET A 104 3.70 -7.79 11.93
N ILE A 105 4.31 -7.77 13.12
CA ILE A 105 5.27 -6.74 13.55
C ILE A 105 6.50 -6.72 12.62
N HIS A 106 7.06 -7.90 12.32
CA HIS A 106 8.19 -8.03 11.40
C HIS A 106 7.87 -7.43 10.03
N THR A 107 6.76 -7.82 9.44
CA THR A 107 6.34 -7.30 8.12
C THR A 107 6.09 -5.80 8.17
N ALA A 108 5.41 -5.30 9.21
CA ALA A 108 5.12 -3.88 9.38
C ALA A 108 6.41 -3.04 9.43
N LYS A 109 7.44 -3.53 10.13
CA LYS A 109 8.74 -2.84 10.22
C LYS A 109 9.38 -2.64 8.85
N TYR A 110 9.45 -3.69 8.02
CA TYR A 110 10.08 -3.58 6.70
C TYR A 110 9.22 -2.80 5.70
N MET A 111 7.90 -2.99 5.76
CA MET A 111 6.96 -2.18 4.97
C MET A 111 7.11 -0.68 5.29
N HIS A 112 7.20 -0.34 6.58
CA HIS A 112 7.39 1.05 7.00
C HIS A 112 8.67 1.65 6.46
N GLN A 113 9.79 0.91 6.46
CA GLN A 113 11.06 1.40 5.93
C GLN A 113 10.96 1.80 4.45
N ILE A 114 10.22 1.02 3.65
CA ILE A 114 10.03 1.31 2.22
C ILE A 114 9.03 2.45 2.04
N LEU A 115 7.88 2.38 2.72
CA LEU A 115 6.82 3.37 2.56
C LEU A 115 7.21 4.76 3.06
N ASN A 116 8.05 4.84 4.08
CA ASN A 116 8.53 6.11 4.63
C ASN A 116 9.42 6.90 3.64
N LEU A 117 9.96 6.24 2.62
CA LEU A 117 10.70 6.89 1.54
C LEU A 117 9.77 7.50 0.47
N SER A 118 8.49 7.14 0.46
CA SER A 118 7.58 7.51 -0.63
C SER A 118 7.24 8.99 -0.66
N LEU A 119 6.89 9.61 0.49
CA LEU A 119 6.54 11.02 0.52
C LEU A 119 7.70 11.92 0.10
N PRO A 120 8.92 11.81 0.67
CA PRO A 120 10.05 12.61 0.21
C PRO A 120 10.34 12.43 -1.29
N ALA A 121 10.16 11.22 -1.82
CA ALA A 121 10.33 10.97 -3.24
C ALA A 121 9.26 11.66 -4.09
N PHE A 122 8.00 11.67 -3.64
CA PHE A 122 6.95 12.41 -4.33
C PHE A 122 7.15 13.92 -4.21
N ASP A 123 7.56 14.44 -3.05
CA ASP A 123 7.87 15.86 -2.87
C ASP A 123 8.93 16.31 -3.87
N GLU A 124 10.02 15.52 -4.05
CA GLU A 124 11.05 15.80 -5.04
C GLU A 124 10.52 15.84 -6.49
N LEU A 125 9.55 15.00 -6.84
CA LEU A 125 8.93 15.04 -8.16
C LEU A 125 7.96 16.22 -8.30
N PHE A 126 7.26 16.59 -7.24
CA PHE A 126 6.29 17.68 -7.24
C PHE A 126 6.94 19.06 -7.34
N GLU A 127 8.22 19.20 -6.97
CA GLU A 127 8.98 20.44 -7.20
C GLU A 127 9.12 20.77 -8.71
N GLU A 128 9.01 19.77 -9.59
CA GLU A 128 9.19 19.93 -11.04
C GLU A 128 7.87 20.11 -11.81
N ILE A 129 6.75 19.87 -11.18
CA ILE A 129 5.42 19.93 -11.82
C ILE A 129 4.46 20.79 -10.98
N ASN A 130 3.56 21.48 -11.67
CA ASN A 130 2.49 22.18 -10.97
C ASN A 130 1.41 21.18 -10.52
N ILE A 131 1.27 21.02 -9.21
CA ILE A 131 0.28 20.15 -8.57
C ILE A 131 -0.81 20.93 -7.81
N ASP A 132 -0.88 22.24 -7.99
CA ASP A 132 -1.82 23.11 -7.27
C ASP A 132 -3.26 22.61 -7.45
N GLY A 133 -3.95 22.38 -6.34
CA GLY A 133 -5.31 21.87 -6.32
C GLY A 133 -5.46 20.36 -6.64
N LEU A 134 -4.36 19.64 -6.96
CA LEU A 134 -4.40 18.20 -7.24
C LEU A 134 -4.04 17.35 -6.02
N VAL A 135 -3.23 17.88 -5.09
CA VAL A 135 -2.77 17.16 -3.90
C VAL A 135 -3.11 17.96 -2.64
N GLU A 136 -3.73 17.28 -1.69
CA GLU A 136 -4.06 17.86 -0.39
C GLU A 136 -3.44 17.02 0.74
N ASN A 137 -2.88 17.67 1.75
CA ASN A 137 -2.32 17.01 2.92
C ASN A 137 -3.21 17.22 4.14
N LYS A 138 -4.30 16.46 4.22
CA LYS A 138 -5.29 16.54 5.31
C LYS A 138 -5.23 15.36 6.31
N GLY A 139 -4.29 14.44 6.12
CA GLY A 139 -4.18 13.24 6.95
C GLY A 139 -5.18 12.15 6.55
N ILE A 140 -5.20 11.08 7.34
CA ILE A 140 -5.98 9.86 7.10
C ILE A 140 -6.75 9.50 8.35
N ILE A 141 -8.03 9.15 8.20
CA ILE A 141 -8.85 8.64 9.29
C ILE A 141 -8.97 7.12 9.18
N TYR A 142 -8.54 6.40 10.22
CA TYR A 142 -8.77 4.98 10.38
C TYR A 142 -10.01 4.75 11.24
N VAL A 143 -10.95 3.96 10.73
CA VAL A 143 -12.18 3.64 11.44
C VAL A 143 -12.20 2.16 11.81
N TRP A 144 -12.42 1.87 13.08
CA TRP A 144 -12.59 0.50 13.59
C TRP A 144 -13.99 0.31 14.15
N ASN A 145 -14.56 -0.85 13.95
CA ASN A 145 -15.73 -1.23 14.73
C ASN A 145 -15.28 -1.75 16.11
N ASN A 146 -16.14 -1.61 17.12
CA ASN A 146 -15.81 -1.98 18.49
C ASN A 146 -15.71 -3.50 18.75
N LYS A 147 -15.89 -4.34 17.73
CA LYS A 147 -15.90 -5.80 17.89
C LYS A 147 -14.50 -6.39 18.12
N ASN A 148 -13.44 -5.71 17.73
CA ASN A 148 -12.08 -6.24 17.74
C ASN A 148 -11.06 -5.30 18.37
N LEU A 149 -11.29 -4.98 19.67
CA LEU A 149 -10.43 -4.07 20.44
C LEU A 149 -8.97 -4.54 20.54
N LYS A 150 -8.74 -5.85 20.61
CA LYS A 150 -7.39 -6.42 20.70
C LYS A 150 -6.58 -6.13 19.43
N SER A 151 -7.15 -6.39 18.26
CA SER A 151 -6.52 -6.08 16.98
C SER A 151 -6.27 -4.59 16.80
N ARG A 152 -7.26 -3.76 17.10
CA ARG A 152 -7.11 -2.31 17.07
C ARG A 152 -5.94 -1.84 17.92
N ASN A 153 -5.86 -2.29 19.17
CA ASN A 153 -4.80 -1.88 20.10
C ASN A 153 -3.42 -2.35 19.60
N LEU A 154 -3.33 -3.54 19.01
CA LEU A 154 -2.11 -4.04 18.40
C LEU A 154 -1.68 -3.16 17.20
N GLU A 155 -2.60 -2.81 16.32
CA GLU A 155 -2.32 -1.93 15.18
C GLU A 155 -1.86 -0.53 15.62
N ILE A 156 -2.53 0.06 16.63
CA ILE A 156 -2.14 1.33 17.21
C ILE A 156 -0.73 1.24 17.77
N LYS A 157 -0.45 0.20 18.58
CA LYS A 157 0.87 -0.02 19.15
C LYS A 157 1.95 -0.16 18.08
N ILE A 158 1.70 -0.94 17.03
CA ILE A 158 2.68 -1.11 15.94
C ILE A 158 2.99 0.24 15.28
N ARG A 159 1.98 1.09 15.03
CA ARG A 159 2.20 2.42 14.45
C ARG A 159 2.99 3.32 15.39
N ASP A 160 2.70 3.29 16.70
CA ASP A 160 3.45 4.04 17.71
C ASP A 160 4.91 3.58 17.76
N ASP A 161 5.16 2.26 17.82
CA ASP A 161 6.50 1.68 17.82
C ASP A 161 7.31 2.03 16.55
N LEU A 162 6.62 2.30 15.43
CA LEU A 162 7.21 2.75 14.17
C LEU A 162 7.34 4.28 14.07
N GLY A 163 6.93 5.03 15.09
CA GLY A 163 7.02 6.50 15.12
C GLY A 163 5.96 7.21 14.26
N VAL A 164 4.89 6.52 13.88
CA VAL A 164 3.77 7.12 13.15
C VAL A 164 2.97 8.01 14.09
N LYS A 165 2.90 9.31 13.79
CA LYS A 165 2.07 10.24 14.56
C LYS A 165 0.59 9.92 14.35
N GLN A 166 -0.13 9.63 15.43
CA GLN A 166 -1.55 9.33 15.39
C GLN A 166 -2.29 9.99 16.57
N GLN A 167 -3.56 10.27 16.36
CA GLN A 167 -4.46 10.81 17.36
C GLN A 167 -5.68 9.91 17.46
N ILE A 168 -6.00 9.46 18.66
CA ILE A 168 -7.22 8.68 18.90
C ILE A 168 -8.36 9.66 19.14
N LEU A 169 -9.32 9.67 18.22
CA LEU A 169 -10.51 10.49 18.31
C LEU A 169 -11.59 9.78 19.13
N SER A 170 -12.34 10.52 19.92
CA SER A 170 -13.53 10.05 20.61
C SER A 170 -14.77 10.31 19.76
N LYS A 171 -15.94 9.76 20.19
CA LYS A 171 -17.21 10.04 19.49
C LYS A 171 -17.67 11.50 19.59
N LYS A 172 -16.98 12.32 20.38
CA LYS A 172 -17.32 13.73 20.58
C LYS A 172 -16.45 14.67 19.74
N ASP A 173 -15.36 14.17 19.20
CA ASP A 173 -14.45 14.85 18.29
C ASP A 173 -14.91 14.65 16.83
#